data_fc600a537e91eb296c414db7e02ec8e0
#
_entry.id   fc600a537e91eb296c414db7e02ec8e0
#
_cell.length_a   1.000
_cell.length_b   1.000
_cell.length_c   1.000
_cell.angle_alpha   90.00
_cell.angle_beta   90.00
_cell.angle_gamma   90.00
#
_symmetry.space_group_name_H-M   'P 1'
#
loop_
_entity.id
_entity.type
_entity.pdbx_description
1 polymer ?
#
loop_
_entity_poly.entity_id
_entity_poly.type
_entity_poly.pdbx_seq_one_letter_code
_entity_poly.pdbx_strand_id
1 'polypeptide(L)'
;DKIKEGYDVVSGWRKERNDSLSRRILSRSANWLTAKVTGLALNDSACALKAYKREVLQDVHLYGEMHVFLPALLYMRGAKVAEIPVRHQARQFGISKHYFMKAVKDIADLLTIIFLSSMNGRPLVFFGGTGIISIGLGLITALIALYLKLAHLRNFGQTPLPIFSIFFILSGLIFFMLGFLAELMLRIYYETSRKTPYTIKEKIVIGK
;
A
#
# COMPACT_ATOMS: atom_id res chain seq x y z
N ASP A 1 -26.56 15.07 3.85
CA ASP A 1 -26.46 16.25 2.99
C ASP A 1 -25.22 16.24 2.09
N LYS A 2 -24.02 15.84 2.54
CA LYS A 2 -22.80 15.78 1.70
C LYS A 2 -22.96 14.92 0.42
N ILE A 3 -23.68 13.82 0.48
CA ILE A 3 -24.00 13.02 -0.71
C ILE A 3 -24.85 13.84 -1.72
N LYS A 4 -25.78 14.66 -1.24
CA LYS A 4 -26.60 15.55 -2.11
C LYS A 4 -25.77 16.70 -2.69
N GLU A 5 -24.69 17.12 -2.01
CA GLU A 5 -23.74 18.13 -2.50
C GLU A 5 -22.80 17.58 -3.60
N GLY A 6 -22.94 16.30 -3.98
CA GLY A 6 -22.17 15.70 -5.08
C GLY A 6 -20.95 14.90 -4.63
N TYR A 7 -20.76 14.65 -3.33
CA TYR A 7 -19.76 13.70 -2.85
C TYR A 7 -20.25 12.26 -3.05
N ASP A 8 -19.33 11.36 -3.33
CA ASP A 8 -19.64 9.94 -3.57
C ASP A 8 -19.41 9.10 -2.33
N VAL A 9 -18.51 9.56 -1.46
CA VAL A 9 -18.15 8.91 -0.19
C VAL A 9 -18.10 9.96 0.90
N VAL A 10 -18.71 9.66 2.06
CA VAL A 10 -18.62 10.50 3.25
C VAL A 10 -18.13 9.65 4.41
N SER A 11 -16.95 9.99 4.96
CA SER A 11 -16.33 9.33 6.11
C SER A 11 -16.55 10.13 7.38
N GLY A 12 -16.81 9.46 8.49
CA GLY A 12 -16.88 10.10 9.80
C GLY A 12 -15.47 10.35 10.37
N TRP A 13 -15.30 11.47 11.06
CA TRP A 13 -14.09 11.80 11.81
C TRP A 13 -14.41 11.97 13.29
N ARG A 14 -13.86 11.09 14.13
CA ARG A 14 -14.01 11.16 15.59
C ARG A 14 -13.03 12.19 16.15
N LYS A 15 -13.42 13.47 16.18
CA LYS A 15 -12.56 14.58 16.60
C LYS A 15 -12.08 14.43 18.06
N GLU A 16 -12.95 13.95 18.95
CA GLU A 16 -12.67 13.76 20.38
C GLU A 16 -12.48 12.28 20.68
N ARG A 17 -11.26 11.75 20.44
CA ARG A 17 -10.90 10.36 20.75
C ARG A 17 -10.18 10.27 22.08
N ASN A 18 -10.74 9.51 23.03
CA ASN A 18 -10.09 9.16 24.30
C ASN A 18 -9.29 7.85 24.16
N ASP A 19 -8.31 7.84 23.20
CA ASP A 19 -7.44 6.69 23.00
C ASP A 19 -6.09 6.90 23.70
N SER A 20 -5.40 5.80 24.04
CA SER A 20 -4.03 5.81 24.54
C SER A 20 -3.06 6.48 23.55
N LEU A 21 -2.00 7.10 24.06
CA LEU A 21 -0.99 7.80 23.25
C LEU A 21 -0.40 6.90 22.16
N SER A 22 -0.06 5.65 22.48
CA SER A 22 0.47 4.66 21.53
C SER A 22 -0.48 4.41 20.36
N ARG A 23 -1.79 4.29 20.65
CA ARG A 23 -2.82 4.08 19.64
C ARG A 23 -3.00 5.31 18.74
N ARG A 24 -2.90 6.52 19.33
CA ARG A 24 -3.00 7.77 18.58
C ARG A 24 -1.82 7.94 17.62
N ILE A 25 -0.58 7.62 18.06
CA ILE A 25 0.61 7.67 17.21
C ILE A 25 0.49 6.68 16.06
N LEU A 26 0.18 5.41 16.34
CA LEU A 26 0.02 4.37 15.32
C LEU A 26 -1.05 4.75 14.28
N SER A 27 -2.21 5.23 14.75
CA SER A 27 -3.29 5.67 13.84
C SER A 27 -2.88 6.86 12.98
N ARG A 28 -2.16 7.84 13.53
CA ARG A 28 -1.64 9.00 12.77
C ARG A 28 -0.62 8.58 11.72
N SER A 29 0.31 7.70 12.08
CA SER A 29 1.31 7.17 11.13
C SER A 29 0.65 6.40 9.99
N ALA A 30 -0.35 5.56 10.29
CA ALA A 30 -1.11 4.84 9.29
C ALA A 30 -1.89 5.79 8.37
N ASN A 31 -2.59 6.79 8.92
CA ASN A 31 -3.31 7.78 8.12
C ASN A 31 -2.37 8.60 7.24
N TRP A 32 -1.22 9.04 7.78
CA TRP A 32 -0.21 9.77 7.02
C TRP A 32 0.34 8.93 5.85
N LEU A 33 0.66 7.67 6.12
CA LEU A 33 1.18 6.76 5.09
C LEU A 33 0.12 6.49 4.02
N THR A 34 -1.13 6.25 4.42
CA THR A 34 -2.27 6.12 3.49
C THR A 34 -2.43 7.37 2.63
N ALA A 35 -2.39 8.56 3.24
CA ALA A 35 -2.50 9.83 2.53
C ALA A 35 -1.37 10.01 1.50
N LYS A 36 -0.13 9.68 1.89
CA LYS A 36 1.04 9.78 1.00
C LYS A 36 0.94 8.85 -0.22
N VAL A 37 0.36 7.67 -0.04
CA VAL A 37 0.26 6.65 -1.08
C VAL A 37 -0.95 6.86 -1.97
N THR A 38 -2.11 7.19 -1.39
CA THR A 38 -3.39 7.28 -2.13
C THR A 38 -3.73 8.70 -2.58
N GLY A 39 -3.05 9.71 -2.04
CA GLY A 39 -3.36 11.13 -2.27
C GLY A 39 -4.56 11.63 -1.47
N LEU A 40 -5.23 10.78 -0.66
CA LEU A 40 -6.39 11.16 0.15
C LEU A 40 -5.99 11.33 1.63
N ALA A 41 -6.00 12.55 2.11
CA ALA A 41 -5.77 12.86 3.53
C ALA A 41 -7.09 12.73 4.32
N LEU A 42 -7.22 11.68 5.13
CA LEU A 42 -8.30 11.50 6.08
C LEU A 42 -7.75 11.59 7.52
N ASN A 43 -8.49 12.27 8.38
CA ASN A 43 -8.14 12.37 9.80
C ASN A 43 -8.40 11.06 10.55
N ASP A 44 -9.41 10.28 10.15
CA ASP A 44 -9.81 9.03 10.81
C ASP A 44 -10.29 7.95 9.81
N SER A 45 -9.35 7.30 9.14
CA SER A 45 -9.66 6.20 8.20
C SER A 45 -10.34 5.01 8.89
N ALA A 46 -10.13 4.81 10.19
CA ALA A 46 -10.67 3.70 10.96
C ALA A 46 -12.08 3.96 11.53
N CYS A 47 -12.70 5.09 11.23
CA CYS A 47 -14.08 5.35 11.64
C CYS A 47 -15.03 4.38 10.93
N ALA A 48 -15.90 3.70 11.68
CA ALA A 48 -16.87 2.77 11.12
C ALA A 48 -18.06 3.48 10.44
N LEU A 49 -18.32 4.74 10.81
CA LEU A 49 -19.42 5.50 10.21
C LEU A 49 -18.99 6.05 8.85
N LYS A 50 -19.47 5.43 7.80
CA LYS A 50 -19.19 5.82 6.41
C LYS A 50 -20.45 5.66 5.57
N ALA A 51 -20.67 6.59 4.65
CA ALA A 51 -21.76 6.53 3.68
C ALA A 51 -21.19 6.54 2.28
N TYR A 52 -21.78 5.76 1.38
CA TYR A 52 -21.33 5.57 0.01
C TYR A 52 -22.52 5.67 -0.94
N LYS A 53 -22.32 6.27 -2.10
CA LYS A 53 -23.25 6.07 -3.21
C LYS A 53 -23.16 4.64 -3.72
N ARG A 54 -24.28 4.06 -4.11
CA ARG A 54 -24.32 2.68 -4.62
C ARG A 54 -23.45 2.48 -5.87
N GLU A 55 -23.42 3.48 -6.73
CA GLU A 55 -22.71 3.44 -8.01
C GLU A 55 -21.21 3.24 -7.84
N VAL A 56 -20.59 3.85 -6.80
CA VAL A 56 -19.15 3.73 -6.58
C VAL A 56 -18.74 2.43 -5.91
N LEU A 57 -19.71 1.68 -5.37
CA LEU A 57 -19.46 0.35 -4.78
C LEU A 57 -19.57 -0.78 -5.80
N GLN A 58 -20.11 -0.52 -6.99
CA GLN A 58 -20.18 -1.51 -8.05
C GLN A 58 -18.77 -1.94 -8.44
N ASP A 59 -18.56 -3.24 -8.60
CA ASP A 59 -17.28 -3.85 -8.96
C ASP A 59 -16.13 -3.71 -7.94
N VAL A 60 -16.44 -3.33 -6.70
CA VAL A 60 -15.46 -3.31 -5.61
C VAL A 60 -15.44 -4.66 -4.90
N HIS A 61 -14.35 -5.39 -5.08
CA HIS A 61 -14.11 -6.63 -4.33
C HIS A 61 -13.20 -6.32 -3.14
N LEU A 62 -13.71 -6.53 -1.94
CA LEU A 62 -12.98 -6.32 -0.70
C LEU A 62 -12.47 -7.65 -0.15
N TYR A 63 -11.21 -7.68 0.25
CA TYR A 63 -10.57 -8.82 0.90
C TYR A 63 -10.04 -8.39 2.26
N GLY A 64 -10.15 -9.24 3.26
CA GLY A 64 -9.66 -8.97 4.62
C GLY A 64 -10.24 -7.70 5.24
N GLU A 65 -9.41 -6.92 5.90
CA GLU A 65 -9.78 -5.65 6.55
C GLU A 65 -9.75 -4.43 5.59
N MET A 66 -9.74 -4.64 4.28
CA MET A 66 -9.68 -3.55 3.27
C MET A 66 -10.83 -2.55 3.38
N HIS A 67 -11.92 -2.92 4.08
CA HIS A 67 -13.05 -2.00 4.35
C HIS A 67 -12.63 -0.72 5.12
N VAL A 68 -11.56 -0.77 5.89
CA VAL A 68 -11.01 0.41 6.59
C VAL A 68 -10.52 1.46 5.58
N PHE A 69 -9.91 1.00 4.50
CA PHE A 69 -9.27 1.81 3.46
C PHE A 69 -10.15 2.05 2.23
N LEU A 70 -11.39 1.54 2.26
CA LEU A 70 -12.32 1.66 1.14
C LEU A 70 -12.49 3.11 0.62
N PRO A 71 -12.60 4.16 1.47
CA PRO A 71 -12.63 5.53 0.97
C PRO A 71 -11.41 5.92 0.13
N ALA A 72 -10.22 5.47 0.53
CA ALA A 72 -8.98 5.74 -0.20
C ALA A 72 -8.93 4.99 -1.54
N LEU A 73 -9.36 3.72 -1.57
CA LEU A 73 -9.46 2.93 -2.79
C LEU A 73 -10.45 3.53 -3.79
N LEU A 74 -11.60 4.01 -3.30
CA LEU A 74 -12.60 4.68 -4.14
C LEU A 74 -12.10 6.03 -4.65
N TYR A 75 -11.39 6.80 -3.82
CA TYR A 75 -10.75 8.05 -4.23
C TYR A 75 -9.76 7.84 -5.38
N MET A 76 -8.93 6.81 -5.31
CA MET A 76 -8.00 6.43 -6.39
C MET A 76 -8.73 6.06 -7.69
N ARG A 77 -9.99 5.62 -7.61
CA ARG A 77 -10.87 5.37 -8.75
C ARG A 77 -11.62 6.62 -9.22
N GLY A 78 -11.34 7.79 -8.63
CA GLY A 78 -11.91 9.07 -9.01
C GLY A 78 -13.16 9.47 -8.25
N ALA A 79 -13.55 8.77 -7.18
CA ALA A 79 -14.68 9.15 -6.34
C ALA A 79 -14.36 10.42 -5.52
N LYS A 80 -15.35 11.28 -5.33
CA LYS A 80 -15.24 12.46 -4.45
C LYS A 80 -15.50 12.06 -3.01
N VAL A 81 -14.49 12.27 -2.15
CA VAL A 81 -14.56 11.89 -0.72
C VAL A 81 -14.65 13.14 0.14
N ALA A 82 -15.56 13.13 1.11
CA ALA A 82 -15.67 14.16 2.15
C ALA A 82 -15.51 13.51 3.54
N GLU A 83 -15.07 14.30 4.52
CA GLU A 83 -15.00 13.89 5.92
C GLU A 83 -15.87 14.83 6.76
N ILE A 84 -16.61 14.26 7.71
CA ILE A 84 -17.47 15.02 8.63
C ILE A 84 -17.16 14.67 10.08
N PRO A 85 -17.14 15.64 10.99
CA PRO A 85 -16.94 15.35 12.40
C PRO A 85 -18.15 14.59 12.96
N VAL A 86 -17.88 13.52 13.72
CA VAL A 86 -18.89 12.71 14.38
C VAL A 86 -18.59 12.58 15.88
N ARG A 87 -19.62 12.50 16.70
CA ARG A 87 -19.48 12.28 18.15
C ARG A 87 -19.01 10.85 18.39
N HIS A 88 -17.97 10.70 19.18
CA HIS A 88 -17.50 9.39 19.62
C HIS A 88 -18.14 9.06 20.96
N GLN A 89 -18.95 7.99 21.00
CA GLN A 89 -19.39 7.41 22.27
C GLN A 89 -18.40 6.33 22.70
N ALA A 90 -17.88 6.43 23.93
CA ALA A 90 -17.03 5.40 24.49
C ALA A 90 -17.83 4.08 24.58
N ARG A 91 -17.13 2.97 24.33
CA ARG A 91 -17.72 1.64 24.46
C ARG A 91 -18.24 1.42 25.87
N GLN A 92 -19.53 1.16 26.03
CA GLN A 92 -20.14 0.92 27.35
C GLN A 92 -19.83 -0.49 27.89
N PHE A 93 -19.55 -1.47 27.01
CA PHE A 93 -19.30 -2.86 27.39
C PHE A 93 -18.15 -3.47 26.56
N GLY A 94 -17.32 -4.30 27.24
CA GLY A 94 -16.31 -5.17 26.62
C GLY A 94 -14.89 -4.60 26.56
N ILE A 95 -13.92 -5.46 26.87
CA ILE A 95 -12.47 -5.21 26.76
C ILE A 95 -11.98 -5.77 25.42
N SER A 96 -11.22 -5.02 24.64
CA SER A 96 -10.61 -5.47 23.38
C SER A 96 -9.53 -6.53 23.69
N LYS A 97 -9.83 -7.81 23.53
CA LYS A 97 -8.94 -8.93 23.87
C LYS A 97 -7.73 -9.12 22.93
N HIS A 98 -7.68 -8.50 21.74
CA HIS A 98 -6.66 -8.81 20.72
C HIS A 98 -6.05 -7.56 20.09
N TYR A 99 -5.56 -6.65 20.90
CA TYR A 99 -5.00 -5.38 20.40
C TYR A 99 -3.78 -5.58 19.49
N PHE A 100 -2.84 -6.47 19.88
CA PHE A 100 -1.60 -6.71 19.14
C PHE A 100 -1.87 -7.38 17.78
N MET A 101 -2.68 -8.45 17.76
CA MET A 101 -3.03 -9.15 16.52
C MET A 101 -3.77 -8.25 15.53
N LYS A 102 -4.59 -7.34 16.03
CA LYS A 102 -5.27 -6.37 15.17
C LYS A 102 -4.29 -5.37 14.57
N ALA A 103 -3.34 -4.86 15.34
CA ALA A 103 -2.32 -3.95 14.83
C ALA A 103 -1.46 -4.59 13.73
N VAL A 104 -1.09 -5.87 13.90
CA VAL A 104 -0.34 -6.62 12.86
C VAL A 104 -1.17 -6.77 11.58
N LYS A 105 -2.47 -7.09 11.70
CA LYS A 105 -3.38 -7.16 10.54
C LYS A 105 -3.54 -5.80 9.86
N ASP A 106 -3.78 -4.74 10.62
CA ASP A 106 -3.93 -3.38 10.08
C ASP A 106 -2.65 -2.94 9.31
N ILE A 107 -1.45 -3.33 9.79
CA ILE A 107 -0.18 -3.09 9.10
C ILE A 107 -0.07 -3.92 7.82
N ALA A 108 -0.43 -5.21 7.86
CA ALA A 108 -0.39 -6.07 6.69
C ALA A 108 -1.34 -5.57 5.58
N ASP A 109 -2.55 -5.14 5.95
CA ASP A 109 -3.52 -4.58 5.01
C ASP A 109 -3.05 -3.24 4.45
N LEU A 110 -2.42 -2.40 5.27
CA LEU A 110 -1.80 -1.16 4.82
C LEU A 110 -0.67 -1.44 3.81
N LEU A 111 0.20 -2.41 4.10
CA LEU A 111 1.25 -2.84 3.18
C LEU A 111 0.65 -3.36 1.86
N THR A 112 -0.44 -4.11 1.92
CA THR A 112 -1.14 -4.59 0.73
C THR A 112 -1.66 -3.43 -0.12
N ILE A 113 -2.23 -2.39 0.50
CA ILE A 113 -2.72 -1.21 -0.22
C ILE A 113 -1.57 -0.40 -0.81
N ILE A 114 -0.51 -0.19 -0.04
CA ILE A 114 0.71 0.47 -0.54
C ILE A 114 1.24 -0.29 -1.75
N PHE A 115 1.32 -1.60 -1.64
CA PHE A 115 1.78 -2.47 -2.70
C PHE A 115 0.89 -2.35 -3.95
N LEU A 116 -0.43 -2.53 -3.81
CA LEU A 116 -1.37 -2.42 -4.92
C LEU A 116 -1.40 -1.02 -5.56
N SER A 117 -1.28 0.04 -4.76
CA SER A 117 -1.31 1.41 -5.26
C SER A 117 0.03 1.84 -5.86
N SER A 118 1.17 1.46 -5.27
CA SER A 118 2.50 1.80 -5.79
C SER A 118 2.80 1.09 -7.11
N MET A 119 2.25 -0.09 -7.30
CA MET A 119 2.50 -0.86 -8.51
C MET A 119 1.84 -0.27 -9.76
N ASN A 120 0.79 0.57 -9.60
CA ASN A 120 0.07 1.21 -10.72
C ASN A 120 -0.07 0.30 -11.97
N GLY A 121 -0.31 -1.00 -11.74
CA GLY A 121 -0.36 -2.02 -12.78
C GLY A 121 0.99 -2.45 -13.36
N ARG A 122 2.12 -2.09 -12.76
CA ARG A 122 3.48 -2.42 -13.25
C ARG A 122 4.37 -3.01 -12.16
N PRO A 123 4.08 -4.22 -11.67
CA PRO A 123 4.87 -4.87 -10.62
C PRO A 123 6.34 -5.08 -11.00
N LEU A 124 6.63 -5.30 -12.28
CA LEU A 124 7.99 -5.46 -12.78
C LEU A 124 8.86 -4.23 -12.52
N VAL A 125 8.29 -3.02 -12.61
CA VAL A 125 9.06 -1.78 -12.36
C VAL A 125 9.48 -1.70 -10.89
N PHE A 126 8.60 -2.08 -9.97
CA PHE A 126 8.90 -2.05 -8.54
C PHE A 126 9.92 -3.13 -8.14
N PHE A 127 9.61 -4.39 -8.41
CA PHE A 127 10.47 -5.51 -8.04
C PHE A 127 11.74 -5.56 -8.89
N GLY A 128 11.62 -5.35 -10.19
CA GLY A 128 12.77 -5.32 -11.09
C GLY A 128 13.72 -4.18 -10.75
N GLY A 129 13.22 -2.98 -10.44
CA GLY A 129 14.02 -1.85 -9.99
C GLY A 129 14.76 -2.16 -8.69
N THR A 130 14.08 -2.73 -7.69
CA THR A 130 14.70 -3.18 -6.44
C THR A 130 15.75 -4.26 -6.70
N GLY A 131 15.48 -5.19 -7.61
CA GLY A 131 16.41 -6.24 -8.03
C GLY A 131 17.68 -5.66 -8.67
N ILE A 132 17.55 -4.71 -9.59
CA ILE A 132 18.69 -4.05 -10.24
C ILE A 132 19.55 -3.28 -9.21
N ILE A 133 18.92 -2.56 -8.28
CA ILE A 133 19.63 -1.87 -7.19
C ILE A 133 20.41 -2.88 -6.34
N SER A 134 19.78 -3.98 -5.97
CA SER A 134 20.42 -5.04 -5.17
C SER A 134 21.61 -5.65 -5.91
N ILE A 135 21.48 -5.98 -7.20
CA ILE A 135 22.59 -6.48 -8.02
C ILE A 135 23.73 -5.44 -8.07
N GLY A 136 23.39 -4.16 -8.25
CA GLY A 136 24.38 -3.08 -8.25
C GLY A 136 25.17 -3.01 -6.94
N LEU A 137 24.49 -3.10 -5.79
CA LEU A 137 25.14 -3.18 -4.47
C LEU A 137 26.04 -4.42 -4.35
N GLY A 138 25.58 -5.56 -4.86
CA GLY A 138 26.36 -6.79 -4.90
C GLY A 138 27.64 -6.66 -5.74
N LEU A 139 27.57 -6.01 -6.89
CA LEU A 139 28.74 -5.75 -7.73
C LEU A 139 29.72 -4.77 -7.06
N ILE A 140 29.21 -3.71 -6.42
CA ILE A 140 30.04 -2.75 -5.69
C ILE A 140 30.78 -3.46 -4.55
N THR A 141 30.08 -4.26 -3.74
CA THR A 141 30.72 -5.01 -2.64
C THR A 141 31.73 -6.05 -3.15
N ALA A 142 31.47 -6.68 -4.33
CA ALA A 142 32.44 -7.58 -4.98
C ALA A 142 33.70 -6.83 -5.40
N LEU A 143 33.55 -5.67 -6.03
CA LEU A 143 34.69 -4.86 -6.47
C LEU A 143 35.55 -4.38 -5.28
N ILE A 144 34.89 -3.95 -4.19
CA ILE A 144 35.60 -3.57 -2.96
C ILE A 144 36.36 -4.77 -2.37
N ALA A 145 35.73 -5.95 -2.30
CA ALA A 145 36.39 -7.16 -1.82
C ALA A 145 37.60 -7.55 -2.67
N LEU A 146 37.47 -7.45 -4.00
CA LEU A 146 38.54 -7.71 -4.95
C LEU A 146 39.69 -6.70 -4.80
N TYR A 147 39.37 -5.42 -4.67
CA TYR A 147 40.35 -4.36 -4.47
C TYR A 147 41.18 -4.60 -3.18
N LEU A 148 40.51 -4.89 -2.06
CA LEU A 148 41.19 -5.18 -0.79
C LEU A 148 42.12 -6.39 -0.87
N LYS A 149 41.75 -7.40 -1.65
CA LYS A 149 42.62 -8.57 -1.89
C LYS A 149 43.83 -8.22 -2.77
N LEU A 150 43.62 -7.53 -3.86
CA LEU A 150 44.72 -7.15 -4.78
C LEU A 150 45.71 -6.16 -4.16
N ALA A 151 45.21 -5.26 -3.31
CA ALA A 151 46.02 -4.35 -2.52
C ALA A 151 46.74 -5.03 -1.32
N HIS A 152 46.64 -6.35 -1.17
CA HIS A 152 47.18 -7.11 -0.05
C HIS A 152 46.74 -6.61 1.34
N LEU A 153 45.64 -5.82 1.43
CA LEU A 153 45.14 -5.27 2.69
C LEU A 153 44.39 -6.31 3.50
N ARG A 154 43.56 -7.16 2.84
CA ARG A 154 42.75 -8.19 3.49
C ARG A 154 42.46 -9.35 2.53
N ASN A 155 42.44 -10.57 3.05
CA ASN A 155 41.98 -11.75 2.31
C ASN A 155 40.46 -11.88 2.33
N PHE A 156 39.86 -12.62 1.39
CA PHE A 156 38.41 -12.85 1.30
C PHE A 156 37.81 -13.43 2.58
N GLY A 157 38.52 -14.32 3.30
CA GLY A 157 38.05 -14.89 4.57
C GLY A 157 38.12 -13.93 5.76
N GLN A 158 38.77 -12.78 5.64
CA GLN A 158 38.93 -11.80 6.73
C GLN A 158 37.85 -10.69 6.67
N THR A 159 37.01 -10.69 5.65
CA THR A 159 35.94 -9.70 5.48
C THR A 159 34.63 -10.39 5.10
N PRO A 160 33.48 -9.90 5.55
CA PRO A 160 32.18 -10.44 5.17
C PRO A 160 31.73 -9.99 3.76
N LEU A 161 32.51 -9.14 3.07
CA LEU A 161 32.14 -8.53 1.78
C LEU A 161 31.81 -9.56 0.69
N PRO A 162 32.57 -10.67 0.50
CA PRO A 162 32.22 -11.66 -0.53
C PRO A 162 30.85 -12.31 -0.27
N ILE A 163 30.51 -12.56 1.00
CA ILE A 163 29.23 -13.15 1.38
C ILE A 163 28.10 -12.15 1.09
N PHE A 164 28.26 -10.89 1.45
CA PHE A 164 27.29 -9.84 1.12
C PHE A 164 27.11 -9.65 -0.39
N SER A 165 28.22 -9.73 -1.17
CA SER A 165 28.16 -9.65 -2.61
C SER A 165 27.27 -10.74 -3.21
N ILE A 166 27.50 -12.00 -2.84
CA ILE A 166 26.67 -13.13 -3.29
C ILE A 166 25.23 -12.97 -2.85
N PHE A 167 25.01 -12.56 -1.59
CA PHE A 167 23.68 -12.35 -1.05
C PHE A 167 22.90 -11.30 -1.83
N PHE A 168 23.48 -10.13 -2.10
CA PHE A 168 22.83 -9.07 -2.85
C PHE A 168 22.56 -9.43 -4.30
N ILE A 169 23.48 -10.13 -4.96
CA ILE A 169 23.29 -10.58 -6.36
C ILE A 169 22.15 -11.60 -6.43
N LEU A 170 22.15 -12.61 -5.55
CA LEU A 170 21.09 -13.63 -5.53
C LEU A 170 19.73 -13.02 -5.15
N SER A 171 19.69 -12.15 -4.14
CA SER A 171 18.47 -11.43 -3.75
C SER A 171 17.94 -10.60 -4.91
N GLY A 172 18.83 -9.92 -5.63
CA GLY A 172 18.45 -9.11 -6.78
C GLY A 172 17.84 -9.92 -7.92
N LEU A 173 18.40 -11.09 -8.21
CA LEU A 173 17.84 -12.04 -9.18
C LEU A 173 16.46 -12.52 -8.75
N ILE A 174 16.30 -12.87 -7.48
CA ILE A 174 15.00 -13.30 -6.94
C ILE A 174 13.96 -12.20 -7.07
N PHE A 175 14.27 -10.96 -6.69
CA PHE A 175 13.36 -9.83 -6.84
C PHE A 175 12.99 -9.58 -8.29
N PHE A 176 13.95 -9.66 -9.22
CA PHE A 176 13.69 -9.50 -10.64
C PHE A 176 12.72 -10.56 -11.16
N MET A 177 12.94 -11.84 -10.82
CA MET A 177 12.06 -12.95 -11.20
C MET A 177 10.67 -12.84 -10.58
N LEU A 178 10.57 -12.40 -9.32
CA LEU A 178 9.28 -12.10 -8.67
C LEU A 178 8.52 -11.00 -9.41
N GLY A 179 9.22 -9.95 -9.85
CA GLY A 179 8.63 -8.88 -10.64
C GLY A 179 8.07 -9.37 -11.97
N PHE A 180 8.81 -10.21 -12.66
CA PHE A 180 8.37 -10.82 -13.91
C PHE A 180 7.16 -11.72 -13.72
N LEU A 181 7.18 -12.57 -12.68
CA LEU A 181 6.06 -13.44 -12.34
C LEU A 181 4.80 -12.64 -11.98
N ALA A 182 4.95 -11.59 -11.18
CA ALA A 182 3.84 -10.71 -10.79
C ALA A 182 3.23 -10.00 -12.02
N GLU A 183 4.06 -9.55 -12.97
CA GLU A 183 3.60 -8.96 -14.23
C GLU A 183 2.78 -9.95 -15.06
N LEU A 184 3.26 -11.19 -15.19
CA LEU A 184 2.53 -12.25 -15.90
C LEU A 184 1.19 -12.57 -15.22
N MET A 185 1.17 -12.68 -13.89
CA MET A 185 -0.07 -12.92 -13.13
C MET A 185 -1.08 -11.79 -13.33
N LEU A 186 -0.63 -10.55 -13.36
CA LEU A 186 -1.48 -9.39 -13.58
C LEU A 186 -2.10 -9.41 -14.99
N ARG A 187 -1.31 -9.76 -16.01
CA ARG A 187 -1.79 -9.90 -17.39
C ARG A 187 -2.85 -11.00 -17.50
N ILE A 188 -2.56 -12.18 -16.95
CA ILE A 188 -3.52 -13.29 -16.92
C ILE A 188 -4.81 -12.88 -16.22
N TYR A 189 -4.72 -12.14 -15.09
CA TYR A 189 -5.89 -11.66 -14.37
C TYR A 189 -6.76 -10.74 -15.23
N TYR A 190 -6.19 -9.76 -15.94
CA TYR A 190 -6.95 -8.87 -16.80
C TYR A 190 -7.54 -9.59 -18.02
N GLU A 191 -6.80 -10.48 -18.65
CA GLU A 191 -7.28 -11.27 -19.77
C GLU A 191 -8.45 -12.20 -19.38
N THR A 192 -8.34 -12.88 -18.23
CA THR A 192 -9.36 -13.82 -17.75
C THR A 192 -10.61 -13.12 -17.23
N SER A 193 -10.44 -11.99 -16.51
CA SER A 193 -11.56 -11.28 -15.90
C SER A 193 -12.31 -10.36 -16.86
N ARG A 194 -11.82 -10.16 -18.08
CA ARG A 194 -12.34 -9.18 -19.06
C ARG A 194 -12.51 -7.79 -18.50
N LYS A 195 -11.77 -7.47 -17.42
CA LYS A 195 -11.80 -6.14 -16.76
C LYS A 195 -10.75 -5.24 -17.39
N THR A 196 -11.13 -4.00 -17.63
CA THR A 196 -10.17 -2.98 -18.07
C THR A 196 -9.35 -2.48 -16.87
N PRO A 197 -8.07 -2.13 -17.05
CA PRO A 197 -7.24 -1.56 -15.98
C PRO A 197 -7.64 -0.12 -15.61
N TYR A 198 -8.66 0.43 -16.23
CA TYR A 198 -9.18 1.77 -16.00
C TYR A 198 -10.68 1.77 -15.77
N THR A 199 -11.18 2.74 -15.03
CA THR A 199 -12.62 2.99 -14.85
C THR A 199 -13.04 4.22 -15.69
N ILE A 200 -14.12 4.07 -16.46
CA ILE A 200 -14.68 5.17 -17.24
C ILE A 200 -15.57 5.99 -16.31
N LYS A 201 -15.19 7.23 -16.02
CA LYS A 201 -15.99 8.15 -15.21
C LYS A 201 -17.11 8.81 -16.00
N GLU A 202 -16.84 9.16 -17.23
CA GLU A 202 -17.79 9.88 -18.10
C GLU A 202 -17.49 9.52 -19.55
N LYS A 203 -18.53 9.27 -20.32
CA LYS A 203 -18.45 8.99 -21.76
C LYS A 203 -19.12 10.12 -22.52
N ILE A 204 -18.33 11.00 -23.14
CA ILE A 204 -18.84 12.06 -24.00
C ILE A 204 -19.03 11.47 -25.40
N VAL A 205 -20.28 11.37 -25.85
CA VAL A 205 -20.61 10.98 -27.21
C VAL A 205 -20.82 12.25 -28.00
N ILE A 206 -19.85 12.61 -28.83
CA ILE A 206 -20.01 13.70 -29.80
C ILE A 206 -20.79 13.12 -30.97
N GLY A 207 -22.07 13.45 -31.04
CA GLY A 207 -22.90 13.09 -32.19
C GLY A 207 -22.34 13.71 -33.48
N LYS A 208 -22.36 12.90 -34.54
CA LYS A 208 -22.14 13.39 -35.92
C LYS A 208 -23.37 14.13 -36.39
#